data_a6d4e39d534ccecd363e3ffde6e98d5a
#
_entry.id   a6d4e39d534ccecd363e3ffde6e98d5a
#
_cell.length_a   1.000
_cell.length_b   1.000
_cell.length_c   1.000
_cell.angle_alpha   90.00
_cell.angle_beta   90.00
_cell.angle_gamma   90.00
#
_symmetry.space_group_name_H-M   'P 1'
#
loop_
_entity.id
_entity.type
_entity.pdbx_description
1 polymer ?
#
loop_
_entity_poly.entity_id
_entity_poly.type
_entity_poly.pdbx_seq_one_letter_code
_entity_poly.pdbx_strand_id
1 'polypeptide(L)'
;MNKWEQNKSEIPNKIKSIFESDIQFHNPQTAADLIGSSNEVFIQKSQMGGGSPMIRGFAANSVLLVIDGIRMNNAIYRSGNLHNVISIDPNIIESSEIIFGPGSVVYGSDALGGVMDFHTKKPILSASNKFSISANALTRYSSANNEKTGHLDFNLGWDKWAYLTSITYSEFGDLRMGSLENPDYKRLEYAVNIEGNDTVIANEDPDIQKITGYNQINLMHKIRFRPDE
;
A
#
# COMPACT_ATOMS: atom_id res chain seq x y z
N MET A 1 -3.97 -22.68 -3.79
CA MET A 1 -4.63 -21.71 -2.93
C MET A 1 -4.88 -22.35 -1.57
N ASN A 2 -3.96 -22.18 -0.69
CA ASN A 2 -4.10 -22.65 0.68
C ASN A 2 -3.77 -21.50 1.61
N LYS A 3 -4.37 -21.48 2.81
CA LYS A 3 -3.95 -20.63 3.92
C LYS A 3 -2.57 -21.01 4.47
N TRP A 4 -1.90 -21.97 3.85
CA TRP A 4 -0.60 -22.54 4.22
C TRP A 4 0.40 -22.27 3.12
N GLU A 5 1.66 -22.15 3.48
CA GLU A 5 2.76 -22.07 2.52
C GLU A 5 2.74 -23.29 1.60
N GLN A 6 2.62 -23.06 0.29
CA GLN A 6 2.55 -24.09 -0.73
C GLN A 6 3.42 -23.67 -1.92
N ASN A 7 4.01 -24.65 -2.60
CA ASN A 7 4.81 -24.34 -3.78
C ASN A 7 3.89 -23.83 -4.92
N LYS A 8 4.29 -22.73 -5.57
CA LYS A 8 3.53 -22.13 -6.69
C LYS A 8 3.24 -23.09 -7.83
N SER A 9 4.12 -24.05 -8.08
CA SER A 9 3.95 -25.07 -9.14
C SER A 9 2.76 -26.01 -8.89
N GLU A 10 2.28 -26.09 -7.66
CA GLU A 10 1.15 -26.94 -7.24
C GLU A 10 -0.18 -26.19 -7.23
N ILE A 11 -0.15 -24.87 -7.47
CA ILE A 11 -1.33 -24.02 -7.43
C ILE A 11 -1.81 -23.76 -8.86
N PRO A 12 -3.06 -24.08 -9.22
CA PRO A 12 -3.59 -23.91 -10.57
C PRO A 12 -3.77 -22.45 -10.97
N ASN A 13 -3.79 -21.52 -10.02
CA ASN A 13 -3.98 -20.09 -10.26
C ASN A 13 -2.65 -19.43 -10.61
N LYS A 14 -2.68 -18.46 -11.53
CA LYS A 14 -1.54 -17.58 -11.75
C LYS A 14 -1.32 -16.74 -10.48
N ILE A 15 -0.10 -16.75 -9.95
CA ILE A 15 0.32 -15.95 -8.81
C ILE A 15 1.54 -15.13 -9.21
N LYS A 16 1.46 -13.82 -9.00
CA LYS A 16 2.61 -12.91 -9.08
C LYS A 16 3.02 -12.54 -7.65
N SER A 17 4.24 -12.89 -7.27
CA SER A 17 4.82 -12.43 -6.00
C SER A 17 5.71 -11.22 -6.23
N ILE A 18 5.72 -10.35 -5.25
CA ILE A 18 6.58 -9.18 -5.11
C ILE A 18 7.30 -9.37 -3.77
N PHE A 19 8.60 -9.38 -3.78
CA PHE A 19 9.43 -9.60 -2.60
C PHE A 19 10.01 -8.28 -2.09
N GLU A 20 10.56 -8.30 -0.88
CA GLU A 20 11.20 -7.13 -0.28
C GLU A 20 12.29 -6.52 -1.18
N SER A 21 13.05 -7.35 -1.89
CA SER A 21 14.05 -6.88 -2.87
C SER A 21 13.43 -6.06 -4.01
N ASP A 22 12.24 -6.45 -4.49
CA ASP A 22 11.53 -5.71 -5.53
C ASP A 22 11.01 -4.38 -4.97
N ILE A 23 10.52 -4.41 -3.72
CA ILE A 23 10.03 -3.20 -3.03
C ILE A 23 11.16 -2.19 -2.85
N GLN A 24 12.31 -2.65 -2.39
CA GLN A 24 13.49 -1.81 -2.21
C GLN A 24 14.00 -1.24 -3.54
N PHE A 25 13.99 -2.05 -4.61
CA PHE A 25 14.43 -1.62 -5.94
C PHE A 25 13.49 -0.56 -6.54
N HIS A 26 12.19 -0.78 -6.49
CA HIS A 26 11.20 0.14 -7.05
C HIS A 26 10.95 1.36 -6.17
N ASN A 27 11.23 1.27 -4.87
CA ASN A 27 11.03 2.32 -3.87
C ASN A 27 9.69 3.07 -4.03
N PRO A 28 8.54 2.35 -4.01
CA PRO A 28 7.24 2.91 -4.34
C PRO A 28 6.78 3.92 -3.29
N GLN A 29 6.08 4.97 -3.72
CA GLN A 29 5.53 5.98 -2.82
C GLN A 29 4.34 5.45 -2.02
N THR A 30 3.53 4.59 -2.64
CA THR A 30 2.34 3.99 -2.03
C THR A 30 2.28 2.49 -2.33
N ALA A 31 1.51 1.73 -1.56
CA ALA A 31 1.27 0.32 -1.86
C ALA A 31 0.50 0.13 -3.19
N ALA A 32 -0.26 1.13 -3.64
CA ALA A 32 -0.86 1.12 -4.97
C ALA A 32 0.21 1.14 -6.08
N ASP A 33 1.23 1.99 -5.93
CA ASP A 33 2.35 2.06 -6.87
C ASP A 33 3.16 0.76 -6.87
N LEU A 34 3.33 0.15 -5.68
CA LEU A 34 3.97 -1.16 -5.54
C LEU A 34 3.26 -2.23 -6.37
N ILE A 35 1.94 -2.34 -6.24
CA ILE A 35 1.17 -3.32 -7.01
C ILE A 35 1.19 -3.00 -8.50
N GLY A 36 1.07 -1.72 -8.85
CA GLY A 36 1.15 -1.25 -10.24
C GLY A 36 2.46 -1.59 -10.92
N SER A 37 3.58 -1.59 -10.19
CA SER A 37 4.91 -1.97 -10.71
C SER A 37 4.99 -3.43 -11.16
N SER A 38 4.05 -4.27 -10.76
CA SER A 38 3.96 -5.66 -11.21
C SER A 38 3.65 -5.81 -12.70
N ASN A 39 3.15 -4.75 -13.37
CA ASN A 39 2.64 -4.73 -14.74
C ASN A 39 1.48 -5.70 -15.03
N GLU A 40 0.88 -6.27 -13.99
CA GLU A 40 -0.20 -7.25 -14.08
C GLU A 40 -1.53 -6.70 -13.55
N VAL A 41 -1.47 -5.59 -12.83
CA VAL A 41 -2.61 -4.94 -12.19
C VAL A 41 -2.68 -3.50 -12.66
N PHE A 42 -3.83 -3.09 -13.15
CA PHE A 42 -4.07 -1.68 -13.44
C PHE A 42 -4.50 -0.98 -12.15
N ILE A 43 -3.88 0.16 -11.86
CA ILE A 43 -4.28 1.01 -10.74
C ILE A 43 -5.04 2.20 -11.26
N GLN A 44 -6.32 2.26 -10.97
CA GLN A 44 -7.13 3.46 -11.22
C GLN A 44 -6.79 4.50 -10.16
N LYS A 45 -6.13 5.57 -10.58
CA LYS A 45 -5.63 6.62 -9.69
C LYS A 45 -6.06 7.98 -10.25
N SER A 46 -6.95 8.65 -9.55
CA SER A 46 -7.42 10.00 -9.91
C SER A 46 -6.69 11.10 -9.14
N GLN A 47 -6.06 10.73 -8.03
CA GLN A 47 -5.28 11.62 -7.16
C GLN A 47 -4.24 10.79 -6.40
N MET A 48 -3.25 11.44 -5.79
CA MET A 48 -2.20 10.74 -5.03
C MET A 48 -2.77 9.93 -3.86
N GLY A 49 -3.74 10.49 -3.16
CA GLY A 49 -4.45 9.85 -2.05
C GLY A 49 -5.50 8.81 -2.47
N GLY A 50 -5.44 8.28 -3.67
CA GLY A 50 -6.35 7.24 -4.17
C GLY A 50 -5.64 6.18 -4.98
N GLY A 51 -6.12 4.95 -4.94
CA GLY A 51 -5.59 3.87 -5.76
C GLY A 51 -6.51 2.65 -5.67
N SER A 52 -7.25 2.40 -6.73
CA SER A 52 -8.12 1.22 -6.85
C SER A 52 -7.48 0.22 -7.78
N PRO A 53 -7.09 -0.95 -7.29
CA PRO A 53 -6.53 -1.99 -8.12
C PRO A 53 -7.63 -2.66 -8.96
N MET A 54 -7.30 -2.93 -10.21
CA MET A 54 -8.15 -3.65 -11.14
C MET A 54 -7.40 -4.86 -11.71
N ILE A 55 -7.98 -6.04 -11.56
CA ILE A 55 -7.43 -7.30 -12.06
C ILE A 55 -8.36 -7.80 -13.19
N ARG A 56 -7.87 -7.82 -14.44
CA ARG A 56 -8.61 -8.33 -15.60
C ARG A 56 -10.03 -7.75 -15.74
N GLY A 57 -10.21 -6.45 -15.45
CA GLY A 57 -11.50 -5.78 -15.49
C GLY A 57 -12.32 -5.87 -14.20
N PHE A 58 -11.93 -6.70 -13.24
CA PHE A 58 -12.54 -6.74 -11.91
C PHE A 58 -11.96 -5.65 -11.03
N ALA A 59 -12.81 -4.91 -10.35
CA ALA A 59 -12.44 -3.83 -9.44
C ALA A 59 -13.27 -3.86 -8.15
N ALA A 60 -12.91 -3.01 -7.21
CA ALA A 60 -13.66 -2.78 -5.99
C ALA A 60 -14.00 -4.08 -5.24
N ASN A 61 -15.29 -4.37 -5.03
CA ASN A 61 -15.78 -5.51 -4.25
C ASN A 61 -15.44 -6.89 -4.85
N SER A 62 -14.94 -6.92 -6.08
CA SER A 62 -14.57 -8.17 -6.74
C SER A 62 -13.08 -8.50 -6.59
N VAL A 63 -12.30 -7.62 -5.97
CA VAL A 63 -10.88 -7.82 -5.65
C VAL A 63 -10.70 -7.73 -4.15
N LEU A 64 -10.26 -8.80 -3.53
CA LEU A 64 -10.07 -8.86 -2.10
C LEU A 64 -8.66 -8.38 -1.70
N LEU A 65 -8.60 -7.51 -0.69
CA LEU A 65 -7.37 -7.15 0.00
C LEU A 65 -7.24 -7.94 1.29
N VAL A 66 -6.08 -8.53 1.51
CA VAL A 66 -5.74 -9.28 2.73
C VAL A 66 -4.42 -8.76 3.27
N ILE A 67 -4.32 -8.56 4.58
CA ILE A 67 -3.09 -8.20 5.27
C ILE A 67 -2.87 -9.20 6.41
N ASP A 68 -1.77 -9.93 6.37
CA ASP A 68 -1.43 -10.95 7.37
C ASP A 68 -2.60 -11.91 7.66
N GLY A 69 -3.34 -12.31 6.61
CA GLY A 69 -4.49 -13.20 6.69
C GLY A 69 -5.81 -12.53 7.10
N ILE A 70 -5.82 -11.22 7.37
CA ILE A 70 -7.02 -10.46 7.74
C ILE A 70 -7.60 -9.79 6.49
N ARG A 71 -8.88 -10.04 6.22
CA ARG A 71 -9.59 -9.41 5.11
C ARG A 71 -9.83 -7.93 5.40
N MET A 72 -9.49 -7.07 4.45
CA MET A 72 -9.66 -5.62 4.55
C MET A 72 -10.96 -5.12 3.91
N ASN A 73 -11.65 -5.95 3.12
CA ASN A 73 -12.93 -5.61 2.51
C ASN A 73 -14.05 -5.74 3.55
N ASN A 74 -14.20 -4.75 4.39
CA ASN A 74 -15.27 -4.67 5.38
C ASN A 74 -16.11 -3.41 5.16
N ALA A 75 -17.14 -3.18 5.99
CA ALA A 75 -18.07 -2.06 5.84
C ALA A 75 -17.42 -0.66 5.92
N ILE A 76 -16.22 -0.56 6.47
CA ILE A 76 -15.45 0.69 6.59
C ILE A 76 -14.77 1.02 5.27
N TYR A 77 -14.29 0.00 4.55
CA TYR A 77 -13.79 0.13 3.19
C TYR A 77 -15.00 0.17 2.26
N ARG A 78 -15.33 1.34 1.78
CA ARG A 78 -16.53 1.61 0.98
C ARG A 78 -16.72 0.55 -0.09
N SER A 79 -17.89 -0.09 -0.08
CA SER A 79 -18.39 -0.82 -1.23
C SER A 79 -18.56 0.18 -2.37
N GLY A 80 -17.69 0.13 -3.36
CA GLY A 80 -17.68 1.09 -4.46
C GLY A 80 -16.33 1.13 -5.15
N ASN A 81 -16.06 2.18 -5.88
CA ASN A 81 -14.93 2.27 -6.79
C ASN A 81 -13.56 2.55 -6.14
N LEU A 82 -13.46 2.59 -4.81
CA LEU A 82 -12.22 3.01 -4.16
C LEU A 82 -11.80 2.02 -3.07
N HIS A 83 -10.85 1.15 -3.40
CA HIS A 83 -10.05 0.46 -2.40
C HIS A 83 -8.89 1.35 -1.94
N ASN A 84 -8.80 1.61 -0.64
CA ASN A 84 -7.69 2.37 -0.10
C ASN A 84 -6.45 1.50 0.13
N VAL A 85 -5.89 0.95 -0.96
CA VAL A 85 -4.59 0.26 -0.92
C VAL A 85 -3.49 1.20 -0.42
N ILE A 86 -3.64 2.49 -0.60
CA ILE A 86 -2.69 3.51 -0.12
C ILE A 86 -2.58 3.58 1.41
N SER A 87 -3.56 3.06 2.17
CA SER A 87 -3.47 2.99 3.63
C SER A 87 -2.42 2.00 4.12
N ILE A 88 -1.97 1.10 3.25
CA ILE A 88 -0.90 0.15 3.55
C ILE A 88 0.44 0.84 3.31
N ASP A 89 1.30 0.83 4.32
CA ASP A 89 2.66 1.35 4.18
C ASP A 89 3.54 0.37 3.40
N PRO A 90 4.09 0.73 2.23
CA PRO A 90 4.96 -0.16 1.48
C PRO A 90 6.25 -0.53 2.23
N ASN A 91 6.71 0.29 3.17
CA ASN A 91 7.96 0.05 3.90
C ASN A 91 7.87 -1.08 4.94
N ILE A 92 6.65 -1.44 5.37
CA ILE A 92 6.44 -2.56 6.30
C ILE A 92 6.17 -3.90 5.61
N ILE A 93 6.02 -3.91 4.28
CA ILE A 93 5.70 -5.12 3.53
C ILE A 93 6.96 -5.96 3.36
N GLU A 94 6.90 -7.22 3.77
CA GLU A 94 7.91 -8.24 3.52
C GLU A 94 7.73 -8.89 2.14
N SER A 95 6.45 -9.18 1.80
CA SER A 95 6.08 -9.71 0.50
C SER A 95 4.62 -9.42 0.18
N SER A 96 4.29 -9.44 -1.10
CA SER A 96 2.89 -9.38 -1.56
C SER A 96 2.64 -10.41 -2.64
N GLU A 97 1.47 -11.02 -2.62
CA GLU A 97 1.03 -11.97 -3.63
C GLU A 97 -0.25 -11.47 -4.31
N ILE A 98 -0.20 -11.43 -5.64
CA ILE A 98 -1.37 -11.14 -6.47
C ILE A 98 -1.84 -12.46 -7.05
N ILE A 99 -3.00 -12.92 -6.59
CA ILE A 99 -3.62 -14.18 -6.99
C ILE A 99 -4.70 -13.86 -8.00
N PHE A 100 -4.55 -14.36 -9.23
CA PHE A 100 -5.46 -14.09 -10.34
C PHE A 100 -6.56 -15.14 -10.43
N GLY A 101 -7.79 -14.68 -10.66
CA GLY A 101 -8.95 -15.53 -10.80
C GLY A 101 -9.68 -15.76 -9.47
N PRO A 102 -10.73 -16.59 -9.47
CA PRO A 102 -11.61 -16.75 -8.33
C PRO A 102 -10.90 -17.39 -7.14
N GLY A 103 -10.76 -16.59 -6.08
CA GLY A 103 -10.26 -17.02 -4.78
C GLY A 103 -11.35 -17.28 -3.75
N SER A 104 -12.62 -17.23 -4.19
CA SER A 104 -13.78 -17.25 -3.30
C SER A 104 -13.90 -18.49 -2.42
N VAL A 105 -13.41 -19.63 -2.89
CA VAL A 105 -13.41 -20.89 -2.10
C VAL A 105 -12.55 -20.79 -0.84
N VAL A 106 -11.42 -20.04 -0.92
CA VAL A 106 -10.49 -19.91 0.20
C VAL A 106 -10.72 -18.62 0.98
N TYR A 107 -10.99 -17.52 0.26
CA TYR A 107 -11.03 -16.17 0.82
C TYR A 107 -12.44 -15.59 0.98
N GLY A 108 -13.46 -16.22 0.39
CA GLY A 108 -14.86 -15.78 0.48
C GLY A 108 -15.35 -14.94 -0.71
N SER A 109 -16.56 -14.41 -0.60
CA SER A 109 -17.35 -13.83 -1.70
C SER A 109 -16.68 -12.68 -2.48
N ASP A 110 -15.85 -11.87 -1.82
CA ASP A 110 -15.26 -10.67 -2.43
C ASP A 110 -14.03 -10.98 -3.30
N ALA A 111 -13.59 -12.24 -3.35
CA ALA A 111 -12.44 -12.70 -4.12
C ALA A 111 -12.83 -13.29 -5.49
N LEU A 112 -13.71 -12.62 -6.23
CA LEU A 112 -14.19 -13.11 -7.54
C LEU A 112 -13.16 -12.86 -8.65
N GLY A 113 -12.56 -11.70 -8.69
CA GLY A 113 -11.58 -11.29 -9.71
C GLY A 113 -10.14 -11.62 -9.34
N GLY A 114 -9.86 -11.67 -8.06
CA GLY A 114 -8.54 -11.97 -7.51
C GLY A 114 -8.37 -11.56 -6.06
N VAL A 115 -7.19 -11.85 -5.53
CA VAL A 115 -6.80 -11.51 -4.16
C VAL A 115 -5.43 -10.82 -4.20
N MET A 116 -5.28 -9.78 -3.41
CA MET A 116 -4.01 -9.15 -3.09
C MET A 116 -3.70 -9.43 -1.63
N ASP A 117 -2.74 -10.29 -1.40
CA ASP A 117 -2.33 -10.71 -0.06
C ASP A 117 -0.99 -10.05 0.29
N PHE A 118 -1.00 -9.25 1.35
CA PHE A 118 0.16 -8.53 1.85
C PHE A 118 0.63 -9.19 3.13
N HIS A 119 1.90 -9.53 3.16
CA HIS A 119 2.57 -10.03 4.35
C HIS A 119 3.49 -8.94 4.88
N THR A 120 3.26 -8.52 6.11
CA THR A 120 4.10 -7.51 6.74
C THR A 120 5.25 -8.14 7.50
N LYS A 121 6.34 -7.41 7.67
CA LYS A 121 7.54 -7.84 8.39
C LYS A 121 7.19 -8.52 9.71
N LYS A 122 7.93 -9.59 10.04
CA LYS A 122 7.72 -10.39 11.25
C LYS A 122 8.81 -10.10 12.29
N PRO A 123 8.47 -10.09 13.60
CA PRO A 123 9.48 -10.00 14.64
C PRO A 123 10.45 -11.18 14.57
N ILE A 124 11.75 -10.90 14.61
CA ILE A 124 12.84 -11.86 14.49
C ILE A 124 13.40 -12.11 15.88
N LEU A 125 13.31 -13.38 16.34
CA LEU A 125 13.94 -13.84 17.58
C LEU A 125 15.46 -13.88 17.42
N SER A 126 16.19 -13.71 18.50
CA SER A 126 17.64 -13.91 18.47
C SER A 126 17.99 -15.37 18.20
N ALA A 127 18.93 -15.59 17.30
CA ALA A 127 19.46 -16.94 17.03
C ALA A 127 20.48 -17.40 18.07
N SER A 128 20.97 -16.49 18.89
CA SER A 128 21.86 -16.76 20.02
C SER A 128 21.16 -16.30 21.29
N ASN A 129 21.37 -16.95 22.42
CA ASN A 129 20.77 -16.54 23.73
C ASN A 129 21.16 -15.10 24.16
N LYS A 130 21.63 -14.27 23.23
CA LYS A 130 21.99 -12.87 23.45
C LYS A 130 20.96 -11.95 22.82
N PHE A 131 20.75 -10.80 23.44
CA PHE A 131 19.95 -9.74 22.86
C PHE A 131 20.48 -9.34 21.48
N SER A 132 19.57 -9.19 20.51
CA SER A 132 19.84 -8.71 19.17
C SER A 132 18.97 -7.49 18.84
N ILE A 133 19.55 -6.54 18.13
CA ILE A 133 18.85 -5.38 17.62
C ILE A 133 19.16 -5.21 16.13
N SER A 134 18.16 -4.93 15.34
CA SER A 134 18.30 -4.46 13.98
C SER A 134 17.37 -3.28 13.75
N ALA A 135 17.79 -2.32 12.95
CA ALA A 135 17.00 -1.14 12.63
C ALA A 135 17.24 -0.74 11.18
N ASN A 136 16.20 -0.23 10.54
CA ASN A 136 16.26 0.36 9.21
C ASN A 136 15.66 1.75 9.26
N ALA A 137 16.27 2.67 8.53
CA ALA A 137 15.76 4.01 8.34
C ALA A 137 15.78 4.36 6.86
N LEU A 138 14.71 5.03 6.39
CA LEU A 138 14.61 5.52 5.02
C LEU A 138 14.10 6.96 5.05
N THR A 139 14.70 7.79 4.20
CA THR A 139 14.16 9.11 3.88
C THR A 139 14.02 9.22 2.38
N ARG A 140 12.91 9.77 1.91
CA ARG A 140 12.62 9.96 0.49
C ARG A 140 12.10 11.37 0.24
N TYR A 141 12.57 11.95 -0.86
CA TYR A 141 12.04 13.18 -1.42
C TYR A 141 11.72 12.97 -2.90
N SER A 142 10.54 13.42 -3.33
CA SER A 142 10.16 13.44 -4.73
C SER A 142 9.71 14.84 -5.15
N SER A 143 10.38 15.42 -6.15
CA SER A 143 10.05 16.77 -6.64
C SER A 143 8.74 16.83 -7.43
N ALA A 144 8.27 15.71 -7.97
CA ALA A 144 7.06 15.65 -8.80
C ALA A 144 5.79 16.06 -8.03
N ASN A 145 5.71 15.68 -6.76
CA ASN A 145 4.59 15.95 -5.88
C ASN A 145 5.03 16.49 -4.51
N ASN A 146 6.25 17.01 -4.42
CA ASN A 146 6.86 17.49 -3.17
C ASN A 146 6.75 16.50 -2.00
N GLU A 147 6.84 15.20 -2.30
CA GLU A 147 6.81 14.17 -1.28
C GLU A 147 7.99 14.31 -0.33
N LYS A 148 7.69 14.17 0.96
CA LYS A 148 8.68 14.01 2.03
C LYS A 148 8.25 12.82 2.87
N THR A 149 9.03 11.76 2.85
CA THR A 149 8.77 10.55 3.63
C THR A 149 9.94 10.26 4.54
N GLY A 150 9.63 9.96 5.79
CA GLY A 150 10.56 9.43 6.78
C GLY A 150 10.03 8.13 7.36
N HIS A 151 10.85 7.09 7.35
CA HIS A 151 10.52 5.77 7.90
C HIS A 151 11.62 5.30 8.84
N LEU A 152 11.20 4.66 9.92
CA LEU A 152 12.08 3.98 10.87
C LEU A 152 11.39 2.68 11.32
N ASP A 153 12.09 1.57 11.19
CA ASP A 153 11.71 0.33 11.86
C ASP A 153 12.85 -0.22 12.71
N PHE A 154 12.53 -0.90 13.79
CA PHE A 154 13.50 -1.62 14.59
C PHE A 154 12.92 -2.90 15.17
N ASN A 155 13.76 -3.92 15.21
CA ASN A 155 13.47 -5.22 15.81
C ASN A 155 14.39 -5.45 17.02
N LEU A 156 13.77 -5.79 18.14
CA LEU A 156 14.46 -6.20 19.36
C LEU A 156 14.20 -7.68 19.56
N GLY A 157 15.23 -8.51 19.54
CA GLY A 157 15.13 -9.96 19.65
C GLY A 157 15.85 -10.52 20.88
N TRP A 158 15.13 -11.38 21.61
CA TRP A 158 15.64 -12.26 22.64
C TRP A 158 15.39 -13.70 22.22
N ASP A 159 15.77 -14.64 23.04
CA ASP A 159 15.55 -16.06 22.77
C ASP A 159 14.07 -16.43 22.60
N LYS A 160 13.21 -15.94 23.49
CA LYS A 160 11.77 -16.26 23.51
C LYS A 160 10.87 -15.14 23.07
N TRP A 161 11.35 -13.90 23.05
CA TRP A 161 10.59 -12.71 22.73
C TRP A 161 11.23 -11.93 21.61
N ALA A 162 10.40 -11.37 20.77
CA ALA A 162 10.82 -10.35 19.82
C ALA A 162 9.76 -9.26 19.66
N TYR A 163 10.21 -8.05 19.46
CA TYR A 163 9.38 -6.85 19.22
C TYR A 163 9.83 -6.22 17.94
N LEU A 164 8.87 -5.92 17.08
CA LEU A 164 9.07 -5.13 15.87
C LEU A 164 8.18 -3.90 15.94
N THR A 165 8.78 -2.75 15.82
CA THR A 165 8.08 -1.47 15.76
C THR A 165 8.48 -0.74 14.48
N SER A 166 7.51 -0.17 13.79
CA SER A 166 7.70 0.63 12.59
C SER A 166 6.86 1.88 12.67
N ILE A 167 7.43 3.00 12.27
CA ILE A 167 6.74 4.28 12.11
C ILE A 167 7.13 4.90 10.76
N THR A 168 6.14 5.37 10.04
CA THR A 168 6.34 6.11 8.79
C THR A 168 5.50 7.37 8.81
N TYR A 169 6.11 8.49 8.46
CA TYR A 169 5.42 9.73 8.16
C TYR A 169 5.65 10.09 6.71
N SER A 170 4.59 10.36 5.99
CA SER A 170 4.64 10.80 4.59
C SER A 170 3.78 12.04 4.41
N GLU A 171 4.33 13.03 3.73
CA GLU A 171 3.66 14.25 3.30
C GLU A 171 3.73 14.32 1.77
N PHE A 172 2.59 14.46 1.13
CA PHE A 172 2.46 14.58 -0.30
C PHE A 172 1.84 15.92 -0.66
N GLY A 173 2.51 16.69 -1.50
CA GLY A 173 1.96 17.90 -2.07
C GLY A 173 0.91 17.62 -3.15
N ASP A 174 0.35 18.68 -3.69
CA ASP A 174 -0.61 18.60 -4.79
C ASP A 174 0.02 17.97 -6.04
N LEU A 175 -0.78 17.21 -6.79
CA LEU A 175 -0.34 16.61 -8.05
C LEU A 175 -0.06 17.69 -9.09
N ARG A 176 1.10 17.56 -9.75
CA ARG A 176 1.50 18.41 -10.87
C ARG A 176 1.47 17.60 -12.16
N MET A 177 0.92 18.19 -13.19
CA MET A 177 0.92 17.65 -14.55
C MET A 177 2.34 17.67 -15.13
N GLY A 178 2.67 16.70 -15.99
CA GLY A 178 3.95 16.68 -16.70
C GLY A 178 4.08 17.79 -17.75
N SER A 179 5.30 18.07 -18.17
CA SER A 179 5.63 19.18 -19.08
C SER A 179 5.14 19.03 -20.53
N LEU A 180 4.73 17.83 -20.95
CA LEU A 180 4.04 17.62 -22.22
C LEU A 180 2.56 17.96 -22.03
N GLU A 181 2.27 19.24 -22.13
CA GLU A 181 0.98 19.81 -21.81
C GLU A 181 -0.09 19.43 -22.81
N ASN A 182 -1.12 18.71 -22.35
CA ASN A 182 -2.40 18.67 -23.07
C ASN A 182 -3.32 19.73 -22.44
N PRO A 183 -3.75 20.75 -23.21
CA PRO A 183 -4.61 21.82 -22.69
C PRO A 183 -5.90 21.32 -22.03
N ASP A 184 -6.43 20.19 -22.48
CA ASP A 184 -7.68 19.60 -21.97
C ASP A 184 -7.56 19.09 -20.52
N TYR A 185 -6.35 18.88 -20.03
CA TYR A 185 -6.11 18.42 -18.66
C TYR A 185 -5.79 19.53 -17.68
N LYS A 186 -5.66 20.78 -18.14
CA LYS A 186 -5.40 21.92 -17.26
C LYS A 186 -6.56 22.14 -16.30
N ARG A 187 -6.21 22.42 -15.04
CA ARG A 187 -7.16 22.72 -13.96
C ARG A 187 -7.24 24.21 -13.76
N LEU A 188 -8.11 24.87 -14.54
CA LEU A 188 -8.25 26.33 -14.55
C LEU A 188 -8.89 26.88 -13.27
N GLU A 189 -9.68 26.06 -12.59
CA GLU A 189 -10.47 26.45 -11.43
C GLU A 189 -10.48 25.32 -10.39
N TYR A 190 -10.72 25.67 -9.15
CA TYR A 190 -10.97 24.71 -8.06
C TYR A 190 -11.94 25.28 -7.03
N ALA A 191 -12.64 24.42 -6.32
CA ALA A 191 -13.58 24.81 -5.27
C ALA A 191 -12.89 24.88 -3.92
N VAL A 192 -13.18 25.94 -3.16
CA VAL A 192 -12.77 26.11 -1.77
C VAL A 192 -13.96 26.47 -0.92
N ASN A 193 -13.94 26.11 0.35
CA ASN A 193 -14.96 26.56 1.30
C ASN A 193 -14.47 27.84 1.97
N ILE A 194 -15.15 28.94 1.72
CA ILE A 194 -14.88 30.24 2.34
C ILE A 194 -16.05 30.57 3.25
N GLU A 195 -15.80 30.63 4.56
CA GLU A 195 -16.81 30.97 5.59
C GLU A 195 -18.10 30.14 5.50
N GLY A 196 -17.97 28.86 5.16
CA GLY A 196 -19.09 27.93 5.05
C GLY A 196 -19.76 27.87 3.66
N ASN A 197 -19.33 28.69 2.70
CA ASN A 197 -19.82 28.69 1.32
C ASN A 197 -18.80 28.11 0.36
N ASP A 198 -19.22 27.16 -0.46
CA ASP A 198 -18.39 26.61 -1.53
C ASP A 198 -18.27 27.62 -2.66
N THR A 199 -17.06 28.07 -2.89
CA THR A 199 -16.73 29.10 -3.87
C THR A 199 -15.73 28.56 -4.88
N VAL A 200 -15.97 28.77 -6.17
CA VAL A 200 -15.03 28.41 -7.24
C VAL A 200 -14.08 29.58 -7.47
N ILE A 201 -12.80 29.32 -7.42
CA ILE A 201 -11.76 30.33 -7.65
C ILE A 201 -10.80 29.87 -8.75
N ALA A 202 -10.20 30.86 -9.43
CA ALA A 202 -9.21 30.61 -10.47
C ALA A 202 -7.95 29.96 -9.87
N ASN A 203 -7.40 28.99 -10.61
CA ASN A 203 -6.14 28.37 -10.25
C ASN A 203 -4.97 29.15 -10.86
N GLU A 204 -4.12 29.71 -10.03
CA GLU A 204 -2.95 30.48 -10.47
C GLU A 204 -1.92 29.63 -11.22
N ASP A 205 -1.85 28.32 -10.95
CA ASP A 205 -1.01 27.37 -11.65
C ASP A 205 -1.90 26.19 -12.16
N PRO A 206 -2.43 26.28 -13.40
CA PRO A 206 -3.34 25.28 -13.94
C PRO A 206 -2.74 23.88 -14.10
N ASP A 207 -1.42 23.73 -13.99
CA ASP A 207 -0.73 22.45 -14.06
C ASP A 207 -0.77 21.71 -12.73
N ILE A 208 -1.19 22.39 -11.65
CA ILE A 208 -1.36 21.79 -10.32
C ILE A 208 -2.83 21.49 -10.07
N GLN A 209 -3.13 20.25 -9.76
CA GLN A 209 -4.44 19.84 -9.25
C GLN A 209 -4.55 20.16 -7.77
N LYS A 210 -5.10 21.33 -7.44
CA LYS A 210 -5.24 21.81 -6.07
C LYS A 210 -6.10 20.90 -5.20
N ILE A 211 -5.76 20.87 -3.91
CA ILE A 211 -6.45 20.12 -2.85
C ILE A 211 -6.35 18.60 -3.08
N THR A 212 -5.22 18.13 -3.61
CA THR A 212 -4.95 16.69 -3.75
C THR A 212 -3.83 16.21 -2.81
N GLY A 213 -3.09 17.14 -2.21
CA GLY A 213 -2.07 16.84 -1.22
C GLY A 213 -2.67 16.28 0.06
N TYR A 214 -1.92 15.42 0.75
CA TYR A 214 -2.30 14.86 2.03
C TYR A 214 -1.06 14.43 2.82
N ASN A 215 -1.25 14.15 4.10
CA ASN A 215 -0.25 13.51 4.94
C ASN A 215 -0.78 12.20 5.51
N GLN A 216 0.12 11.30 5.87
CA GLN A 216 -0.19 9.99 6.42
C GLN A 216 0.83 9.60 7.49
N ILE A 217 0.34 9.03 8.57
CA ILE A 217 1.15 8.38 9.60
C ILE A 217 0.77 6.91 9.64
N ASN A 218 1.76 6.04 9.51
CA ASN A 218 1.60 4.61 9.67
C ASN A 218 2.39 4.15 10.89
N LEU A 219 1.74 3.39 11.74
CA LEU A 219 2.36 2.76 12.91
C LEU A 219 2.04 1.28 12.91
N MET A 220 3.06 0.45 13.05
CA MET A 220 2.92 -0.98 13.24
C MET A 220 3.74 -1.42 14.45
N HIS A 221 3.14 -2.24 15.30
CA HIS A 221 3.83 -2.89 16.39
C HIS A 221 3.44 -4.35 16.44
N LYS A 222 4.43 -5.24 16.47
CA LYS A 222 4.23 -6.69 16.57
C LYS A 222 5.07 -7.26 17.70
N ILE A 223 4.49 -8.24 18.38
CA ILE A 223 5.15 -9.01 19.44
C ILE A 223 5.11 -10.47 19.02
N ARG A 224 6.23 -11.14 19.14
CA ARG A 224 6.35 -12.59 18.96
C ARG A 224 6.85 -13.22 20.25
N PHE A 225 6.15 -14.26 20.66
CA PHE A 225 6.56 -15.09 21.77
C PHE A 225 6.70 -16.55 21.32
N ARG A 226 7.79 -17.19 21.71
CA ARG A 226 8.05 -18.62 21.52
C ARG A 226 8.06 -19.28 22.88
N PRO A 227 6.98 -20.02 23.26
CA PRO A 227 6.97 -20.79 24.50
C PRO A 227 8.03 -21.89 24.42
N ASP A 228 8.47 -22.41 25.60
CA ASP A 228 9.21 -23.67 25.66
C ASP A 228 8.30 -24.83 25.23
N GLU A 229 8.85 -25.82 24.58
CA GLU A 229 8.21 -27.09 24.30
C GLU A 229 8.02 -27.91 25.59
#